data_6840ce45b891929a78c8e261e0bf46c2
#
_entry.id   6840ce45b891929a78c8e261e0bf46c2
#
_cell.length_a   1.000
_cell.length_b   1.000
_cell.length_c   1.000
_cell.angle_alpha   90.00
_cell.angle_beta   90.00
_cell.angle_gamma   90.00
#
_symmetry.space_group_name_H-M   'P 1'
#
loop_
_entity.id
_entity.type
_entity.pdbx_description
1 polymer ?
#
loop_
_entity_poly.entity_id
_entity_poly.type
_entity_poly.pdbx_seq_one_letter_code
_entity_poly.pdbx_strand_id
1 'polypeptide(L)'
;MYWLTNVVIDQNRIFTAPDQKVPMSDKIELTLQVVNEVQAQELRKAWQEIVTGKLERAQAMDHDQEGIMERARIALQTIERAIREHPTSGQAGRLVRFLAGVYCGSDYPFDLTDLRALDTALANACLDYLSYDRLGKREVHHHLAGGDRELHQWLRDYGIEPALRLGRRQAEAFAALPEKTGRDRYELLDEAVDDLIDKYRRMGVQPAGDSGPKR
;
A
#
# COMPACT_ATOMS: atom_id res chain seq x y z
N MET A 1 -12.83 10.88 -60.89
CA MET A 1 -13.74 11.50 -59.90
C MET A 1 -13.75 10.56 -58.69
N TYR A 2 -12.94 10.93 -57.65
CA TYR A 2 -12.86 10.09 -56.43
C TYR A 2 -14.02 10.46 -55.49
N TRP A 3 -14.83 9.50 -55.14
CA TRP A 3 -15.89 9.68 -54.13
C TRP A 3 -15.21 9.50 -52.79
N LEU A 4 -15.15 10.56 -51.99
CA LEU A 4 -14.71 10.50 -50.59
C LEU A 4 -15.87 9.99 -49.75
N THR A 5 -15.71 8.84 -49.13
CA THR A 5 -16.69 8.28 -48.19
C THR A 5 -16.29 8.68 -46.78
N ASN A 6 -17.16 9.42 -46.10
CA ASN A 6 -16.96 9.75 -44.70
C ASN A 6 -17.44 8.58 -43.83
N VAL A 7 -16.56 8.06 -43.03
CA VAL A 7 -16.85 7.03 -42.00
C VAL A 7 -16.97 7.72 -40.65
N VAL A 8 -18.20 7.77 -40.13
CA VAL A 8 -18.46 8.25 -38.76
C VAL A 8 -18.42 7.05 -37.83
N ILE A 9 -17.51 7.05 -36.85
CA ILE A 9 -17.41 6.01 -35.83
C ILE A 9 -18.04 6.57 -34.57
N ASP A 10 -19.23 6.05 -34.22
CA ASP A 10 -19.91 6.36 -32.97
C ASP A 10 -19.55 5.31 -31.91
N GLN A 11 -18.88 5.71 -30.85
CA GLN A 11 -18.50 4.83 -29.74
C GLN A 11 -19.74 4.28 -28.99
N ASN A 12 -20.91 4.91 -29.12
CA ASN A 12 -22.09 4.55 -28.34
C ASN A 12 -22.96 3.43 -28.96
N ARG A 13 -22.64 2.93 -30.13
CA ARG A 13 -23.45 1.85 -30.80
C ARG A 13 -23.02 0.43 -30.42
N ILE A 14 -22.00 0.23 -29.65
CA ILE A 14 -21.48 -1.11 -29.25
C ILE A 14 -21.97 -1.52 -27.86
N PHE A 15 -22.58 -0.63 -27.08
CA PHE A 15 -23.12 -0.96 -25.75
C PHE A 15 -24.65 -1.11 -25.79
N THR A 16 -25.10 -2.30 -26.17
CA THR A 16 -26.43 -2.76 -25.77
C THR A 16 -26.27 -4.00 -24.89
N ALA A 17 -25.75 -3.81 -23.69
CA ALA A 17 -26.13 -4.64 -22.56
C ALA A 17 -27.20 -3.87 -21.79
N PRO A 18 -28.36 -4.48 -21.48
CA PRO A 18 -29.41 -3.81 -20.72
C PRO A 18 -28.88 -3.60 -19.29
N ASP A 19 -28.95 -2.38 -18.76
CA ASP A 19 -28.84 -1.99 -17.38
C ASP A 19 -27.54 -1.37 -16.83
N GLN A 20 -26.66 -0.80 -17.64
CA GLN A 20 -25.69 0.13 -17.07
C GLN A 20 -25.78 1.51 -17.73
N LYS A 21 -26.37 2.48 -17.03
CA LYS A 21 -26.29 3.91 -17.37
C LYS A 21 -24.87 4.39 -17.10
N VAL A 22 -24.04 4.37 -18.13
CA VAL A 22 -22.76 5.10 -18.12
C VAL A 22 -23.08 6.59 -18.27
N PRO A 23 -22.55 7.48 -17.41
CA PRO A 23 -22.79 8.90 -17.55
C PRO A 23 -22.27 9.39 -18.89
N MET A 24 -23.13 10.08 -19.63
CA MET A 24 -22.81 10.72 -20.92
C MET A 24 -21.91 11.94 -20.68
N SER A 25 -20.60 11.76 -20.57
CA SER A 25 -19.65 12.85 -20.74
C SER A 25 -18.67 12.46 -21.85
N ASP A 26 -18.57 13.32 -22.82
CA ASP A 26 -17.62 13.38 -23.93
C ASP A 26 -17.82 12.34 -25.04
N LYS A 27 -18.78 12.60 -25.91
CA LYS A 27 -18.80 11.97 -27.24
C LYS A 27 -17.62 12.51 -28.04
N ILE A 28 -16.62 11.66 -28.26
CA ILE A 28 -15.58 11.94 -29.25
C ILE A 28 -16.06 11.42 -30.59
N GLU A 29 -16.39 12.32 -31.50
CA GLU A 29 -16.74 11.99 -32.89
C GLU A 29 -15.46 12.06 -33.72
N LEU A 30 -15.03 10.92 -34.25
CA LEU A 30 -13.89 10.81 -35.14
C LEU A 30 -14.39 10.66 -36.59
N THR A 31 -14.16 11.68 -37.40
CA THR A 31 -14.46 11.61 -38.85
C THR A 31 -13.15 11.32 -39.58
N LEU A 32 -13.10 10.16 -40.26
CA LEU A 32 -11.94 9.76 -41.07
C LEU A 32 -12.33 9.75 -42.54
N GLN A 33 -11.49 10.36 -43.38
CA GLN A 33 -11.67 10.34 -44.82
C GLN A 33 -10.98 9.12 -45.43
N VAL A 34 -11.71 8.30 -46.18
CA VAL A 34 -11.22 7.12 -46.85
C VAL A 34 -11.44 7.22 -48.36
N VAL A 35 -10.52 6.65 -49.11
CA VAL A 35 -10.50 6.79 -50.60
C VAL A 35 -11.52 5.86 -51.27
N ASN A 36 -11.85 4.73 -50.64
CA ASN A 36 -12.78 3.74 -51.22
C ASN A 36 -13.44 2.89 -50.12
N GLU A 37 -14.47 2.13 -50.50
CA GLU A 37 -15.25 1.28 -49.57
C GLU A 37 -14.44 0.14 -48.96
N VAL A 38 -13.40 -0.36 -49.63
CA VAL A 38 -12.52 -1.39 -49.09
C VAL A 38 -11.78 -0.87 -47.90
N GLN A 39 -11.16 0.32 -48.02
CA GLN A 39 -10.51 0.97 -46.88
C GLN A 39 -11.50 1.29 -45.74
N ALA A 40 -12.74 1.67 -46.06
CA ALA A 40 -13.76 1.90 -45.06
C ALA A 40 -14.09 0.63 -44.25
N GLN A 41 -14.17 -0.51 -44.92
CA GLN A 41 -14.42 -1.80 -44.25
C GLN A 41 -13.23 -2.26 -43.41
N GLU A 42 -12.01 -2.11 -43.90
CA GLU A 42 -10.81 -2.42 -43.16
C GLU A 42 -10.68 -1.55 -41.89
N LEU A 43 -11.03 -0.25 -42.00
CA LEU A 43 -11.01 0.67 -40.88
C LEU A 43 -12.07 0.29 -39.82
N ARG A 44 -13.29 -0.06 -40.26
CA ARG A 44 -14.35 -0.54 -39.34
C ARG A 44 -13.93 -1.81 -38.62
N LYS A 45 -13.32 -2.75 -39.33
CA LYS A 45 -12.81 -4.00 -38.74
C LYS A 45 -11.71 -3.73 -37.72
N ALA A 46 -10.71 -2.94 -38.07
CA ALA A 46 -9.61 -2.58 -37.16
C ALA A 46 -10.14 -1.85 -35.91
N TRP A 47 -11.14 -0.97 -36.08
CA TRP A 47 -11.76 -0.29 -34.94
C TRP A 47 -12.52 -1.26 -34.01
N GLN A 48 -13.28 -2.20 -34.58
CA GLN A 48 -13.93 -3.23 -33.79
C GLN A 48 -12.94 -4.08 -33.00
N GLU A 49 -11.84 -4.50 -33.61
CA GLU A 49 -10.77 -5.25 -32.94
C GLU A 49 -10.16 -4.45 -31.77
N ILE A 50 -9.91 -3.15 -31.96
CA ILE A 50 -9.37 -2.28 -30.90
C ILE A 50 -10.37 -2.13 -29.75
N VAL A 51 -11.64 -1.91 -30.05
CA VAL A 51 -12.69 -1.72 -29.03
C VAL A 51 -12.94 -3.02 -28.27
N THR A 52 -13.04 -4.15 -28.97
CA THR A 52 -13.21 -5.47 -28.35
C THR A 52 -12.02 -5.82 -27.46
N GLY A 53 -10.81 -5.64 -27.97
CA GLY A 53 -9.61 -5.92 -27.18
C GLY A 53 -9.44 -5.02 -25.94
N LYS A 54 -9.91 -3.76 -25.99
CA LYS A 54 -9.98 -2.90 -24.82
C LYS A 54 -11.01 -3.37 -23.80
N LEU A 55 -12.17 -3.82 -24.28
CA LEU A 55 -13.24 -4.35 -23.43
C LEU A 55 -12.80 -5.64 -22.72
N GLU A 56 -12.20 -6.58 -23.46
CA GLU A 56 -11.66 -7.82 -22.89
C GLU A 56 -10.57 -7.56 -21.84
N ARG A 57 -9.67 -6.60 -22.09
CA ARG A 57 -8.65 -6.21 -21.12
C ARG A 57 -9.26 -5.57 -19.88
N ALA A 58 -10.26 -4.71 -20.03
CA ALA A 58 -10.95 -4.09 -18.90
C ALA A 58 -11.67 -5.15 -18.06
N GLN A 59 -12.36 -6.10 -18.68
CA GLN A 59 -13.02 -7.21 -17.98
C GLN A 59 -12.00 -8.14 -17.29
N ALA A 60 -10.88 -8.43 -17.93
CA ALA A 60 -9.81 -9.22 -17.33
C ALA A 60 -9.20 -8.50 -16.11
N MET A 61 -9.02 -7.17 -16.17
CA MET A 61 -8.53 -6.37 -15.04
C MET A 61 -9.53 -6.35 -13.89
N ASP A 62 -10.83 -6.24 -14.14
CA ASP A 62 -11.86 -6.29 -13.10
C ASP A 62 -11.92 -7.66 -12.44
N HIS A 63 -11.83 -8.74 -13.21
CA HIS A 63 -11.78 -10.11 -12.69
C HIS A 63 -10.54 -10.36 -11.83
N ASP A 64 -9.38 -9.82 -12.24
CA ASP A 64 -8.16 -9.90 -11.46
C ASP A 64 -8.27 -9.11 -10.14
N GLN A 65 -8.94 -7.95 -10.15
CA GLN A 65 -9.18 -7.17 -8.95
C GLN A 65 -10.11 -7.87 -7.94
N GLU A 66 -11.19 -8.52 -8.40
CA GLU A 66 -12.07 -9.32 -7.52
C GLU A 66 -11.30 -10.48 -6.89
N GLY A 67 -10.47 -11.18 -7.65
CA GLY A 67 -9.61 -12.24 -7.15
C GLY A 67 -8.58 -11.74 -6.12
N ILE A 68 -8.00 -10.55 -6.33
CA ILE A 68 -7.08 -9.91 -5.37
C ILE A 68 -7.83 -9.57 -4.07
N MET A 69 -9.04 -9.01 -4.16
CA MET A 69 -9.83 -8.64 -2.97
C MET A 69 -10.19 -9.86 -2.13
N GLU A 70 -10.61 -10.97 -2.76
CA GLU A 70 -10.99 -12.17 -2.02
C GLU A 70 -9.77 -12.83 -1.37
N ARG A 71 -8.63 -12.93 -2.06
CA ARG A 71 -7.38 -13.41 -1.45
C ARG A 71 -6.96 -12.54 -0.27
N ALA A 72 -7.02 -11.23 -0.40
CA ALA A 72 -6.67 -10.30 0.68
C ALA A 72 -7.60 -10.45 1.89
N ARG A 73 -8.90 -10.67 1.69
CA ARG A 73 -9.85 -10.93 2.76
C ARG A 73 -9.50 -12.19 3.54
N ILE A 74 -9.22 -13.28 2.83
CA ILE A 74 -8.79 -14.56 3.43
C ILE A 74 -7.46 -14.38 4.15
N ALA A 75 -6.51 -13.68 3.53
CA ALA A 75 -5.19 -13.39 4.07
C ALA A 75 -5.28 -12.63 5.40
N LEU A 76 -6.08 -11.55 5.45
CA LEU A 76 -6.25 -10.76 6.65
C LEU A 76 -6.89 -11.58 7.78
N GLN A 77 -7.93 -12.38 7.48
CA GLN A 77 -8.53 -13.29 8.46
C GLN A 77 -7.52 -14.31 9.01
N THR A 78 -6.61 -14.80 8.16
CA THR A 78 -5.55 -15.72 8.58
C THR A 78 -4.55 -15.03 9.51
N ILE A 79 -4.15 -13.79 9.20
CA ILE A 79 -3.29 -12.96 10.04
C ILE A 79 -3.96 -12.67 11.39
N GLU A 80 -5.20 -12.18 11.40
CA GLU A 80 -5.96 -11.89 12.62
C GLU A 80 -6.10 -13.12 13.52
N ARG A 81 -6.42 -14.25 12.92
CA ARG A 81 -6.54 -15.52 13.64
C ARG A 81 -5.22 -15.91 14.30
N ALA A 82 -4.11 -15.86 13.58
CA ALA A 82 -2.80 -16.19 14.13
C ALA A 82 -2.41 -15.28 15.32
N ILE A 83 -2.72 -13.99 15.25
CA ILE A 83 -2.48 -13.05 16.35
C ILE A 83 -3.34 -13.40 17.57
N ARG A 84 -4.64 -13.67 17.37
CA ARG A 84 -5.58 -13.95 18.47
C ARG A 84 -5.38 -15.31 19.11
N GLU A 85 -5.12 -16.35 18.33
CA GLU A 85 -4.97 -17.74 18.84
C GLU A 85 -3.60 -17.98 19.45
N HIS A 86 -2.57 -17.27 18.98
CA HIS A 86 -1.19 -17.48 19.41
C HIS A 86 -0.48 -16.16 19.81
N PRO A 87 -1.04 -15.39 20.77
CA PRO A 87 -0.55 -14.04 21.07
C PRO A 87 0.87 -14.01 21.64
N THR A 88 1.36 -15.11 22.21
CA THR A 88 2.72 -15.21 22.75
C THR A 88 3.75 -15.72 21.75
N SER A 89 3.32 -16.06 20.52
CA SER A 89 4.24 -16.54 19.50
C SER A 89 5.09 -15.39 18.95
N GLY A 90 6.35 -15.69 18.63
CA GLY A 90 7.21 -14.72 17.95
C GLY A 90 6.69 -14.27 16.59
N GLN A 91 5.81 -15.06 15.96
CA GLN A 91 5.19 -14.71 14.69
C GLN A 91 4.09 -13.66 14.88
N ALA A 92 3.31 -13.72 15.95
CA ALA A 92 2.24 -12.76 16.21
C ALA A 92 2.77 -11.33 16.30
N GLY A 93 3.86 -11.09 17.01
CA GLY A 93 4.50 -9.77 17.08
C GLY A 93 4.97 -9.27 15.71
N ARG A 94 5.47 -10.14 14.82
CA ARG A 94 5.84 -9.78 13.45
C ARG A 94 4.63 -9.44 12.60
N LEU A 95 3.54 -10.18 12.75
CA LEU A 95 2.29 -9.90 12.04
C LEU A 95 1.69 -8.57 12.49
N VAL A 96 1.75 -8.22 13.78
CA VAL A 96 1.30 -6.91 14.26
C VAL A 96 2.17 -5.79 13.69
N ARG A 97 3.51 -5.96 13.63
CA ARG A 97 4.40 -4.99 12.96
C ARG A 97 4.10 -4.86 11.48
N PHE A 98 3.80 -5.97 10.80
CA PHE A 98 3.37 -5.94 9.41
C PHE A 98 2.11 -5.08 9.23
N LEU A 99 1.05 -5.33 10.02
CA LEU A 99 -0.18 -4.56 9.96
C LEU A 99 0.04 -3.08 10.31
N ALA A 100 0.91 -2.79 11.28
CA ALA A 100 1.32 -1.43 11.64
C ALA A 100 2.03 -0.72 10.47
N GLY A 101 2.92 -1.42 9.79
CA GLY A 101 3.64 -0.92 8.60
C GLY A 101 2.71 -0.62 7.44
N VAL A 102 1.69 -1.46 7.22
CA VAL A 102 0.63 -1.22 6.22
C VAL A 102 -0.26 -0.04 6.64
N TYR A 103 -0.57 0.08 7.93
CA TYR A 103 -1.38 1.18 8.47
C TYR A 103 -0.70 2.54 8.31
N CYS A 104 0.55 2.64 8.74
CA CYS A 104 1.36 3.86 8.60
C CYS A 104 2.85 3.50 8.59
N GLY A 105 3.38 3.12 7.42
CA GLY A 105 4.78 2.70 7.26
C GLY A 105 5.79 3.77 7.63
N SER A 106 5.40 5.02 7.66
CA SER A 106 6.23 6.11 8.13
C SER A 106 6.42 6.12 9.65
N ASP A 107 5.38 5.78 10.40
CA ASP A 107 5.42 5.74 11.87
C ASP A 107 5.83 4.35 12.38
N TYR A 108 5.48 3.32 11.65
CA TYR A 108 5.76 1.93 12.00
C TYR A 108 6.51 1.24 10.86
N PRO A 109 7.80 1.50 10.69
CA PRO A 109 8.58 0.86 9.63
C PRO A 109 8.62 -0.65 9.84
N PHE A 110 8.31 -1.41 8.77
CA PHE A 110 8.35 -2.87 8.78
C PHE A 110 9.62 -3.38 8.10
N ASP A 111 10.36 -4.23 8.78
CA ASP A 111 11.51 -4.92 8.18
C ASP A 111 11.02 -6.11 7.34
N LEU A 112 11.21 -6.02 6.02
CA LEU A 112 10.84 -7.10 5.10
C LEU A 112 11.52 -8.44 5.41
N THR A 113 12.66 -8.43 6.12
CA THR A 113 13.31 -9.67 6.55
C THR A 113 12.50 -10.43 7.61
N ASP A 114 11.59 -9.76 8.33
CA ASP A 114 10.67 -10.40 9.27
C ASP A 114 9.72 -11.41 8.58
N LEU A 115 9.44 -11.24 7.28
CA LEU A 115 8.67 -12.21 6.51
C LEU A 115 9.34 -13.60 6.43
N ARG A 116 10.68 -13.66 6.51
CA ARG A 116 11.45 -14.92 6.50
C ARG A 116 11.31 -15.71 7.80
N ALA A 117 10.89 -15.06 8.86
CA ALA A 117 10.71 -15.65 10.18
C ALA A 117 9.24 -16.06 10.46
N LEU A 118 8.36 -15.85 9.49
CA LEU A 118 6.99 -16.37 9.47
C LEU A 118 6.98 -17.75 8.81
N ASP A 119 6.00 -18.59 9.18
CA ASP A 119 5.73 -19.77 8.37
C ASP A 119 5.21 -19.39 6.97
N THR A 120 5.31 -20.33 6.03
CA THR A 120 4.96 -20.06 4.62
C THR A 120 3.53 -19.56 4.43
N ALA A 121 2.58 -20.07 5.22
CA ALA A 121 1.17 -19.68 5.10
C ALA A 121 0.96 -18.23 5.54
N LEU A 122 1.58 -17.82 6.64
CA LEU A 122 1.50 -16.44 7.16
C LEU A 122 2.29 -15.45 6.28
N ALA A 123 3.46 -15.85 5.79
CA ALA A 123 4.23 -15.03 4.86
C ALA A 123 3.44 -14.78 3.57
N ASN A 124 2.83 -15.84 3.00
CA ASN A 124 1.97 -15.70 1.81
C ASN A 124 0.75 -14.82 2.10
N ALA A 125 0.12 -14.94 3.26
CA ALA A 125 -0.99 -14.08 3.65
C ALA A 125 -0.56 -12.60 3.69
N CYS A 126 0.62 -12.27 4.21
CA CYS A 126 1.14 -10.90 4.16
C CYS A 126 1.29 -10.39 2.72
N LEU A 127 1.84 -11.22 1.81
CA LEU A 127 2.01 -10.85 0.40
C LEU A 127 0.67 -10.68 -0.34
N ASP A 128 -0.29 -11.55 -0.08
CA ASP A 128 -1.63 -11.45 -0.66
C ASP A 128 -2.35 -10.18 -0.19
N TYR A 129 -2.20 -9.81 1.08
CA TYR A 129 -2.75 -8.57 1.59
C TYR A 129 -2.07 -7.33 0.95
N LEU A 130 -0.74 -7.32 0.82
CA LEU A 130 -0.01 -6.23 0.14
C LEU A 130 -0.43 -6.09 -1.32
N SER A 131 -0.79 -7.19 -1.99
CA SER A 131 -1.28 -7.14 -3.37
C SER A 131 -2.58 -6.36 -3.51
N TYR A 132 -3.41 -6.33 -2.47
CA TYR A 132 -4.61 -5.51 -2.38
C TYR A 132 -4.30 -4.08 -1.92
N ASP A 133 -3.49 -3.94 -0.86
CA ASP A 133 -3.17 -2.65 -0.25
C ASP A 133 -2.57 -1.66 -1.27
N ARG A 134 -1.71 -2.13 -2.18
CA ARG A 134 -1.16 -1.34 -3.29
C ARG A 134 -2.22 -0.69 -4.19
N LEU A 135 -3.47 -1.14 -4.15
CA LEU A 135 -4.57 -0.55 -4.92
C LEU A 135 -5.14 0.70 -4.23
N GLY A 136 -4.75 0.97 -2.99
CA GLY A 136 -5.10 2.17 -2.24
C GLY A 136 -6.60 2.39 -2.03
N LYS A 137 -7.42 1.32 -2.05
CA LYS A 137 -8.88 1.45 -1.97
C LYS A 137 -9.38 1.74 -0.56
N ARG A 138 -8.74 1.18 0.45
CA ARG A 138 -9.09 1.34 1.87
C ARG A 138 -7.90 1.04 2.76
N GLU A 139 -7.81 1.75 3.88
CA GLU A 139 -6.82 1.51 4.92
C GLU A 139 -7.07 0.19 5.66
N VAL A 140 -6.00 -0.47 6.13
CA VAL A 140 -6.05 -1.80 6.76
C VAL A 140 -7.02 -1.88 7.93
N HIS A 141 -7.08 -0.85 8.77
CA HIS A 141 -7.94 -0.83 9.95
C HIS A 141 -9.44 -0.90 9.62
N HIS A 142 -9.85 -0.51 8.40
CA HIS A 142 -11.24 -0.67 7.95
C HIS A 142 -11.60 -2.10 7.56
N HIS A 143 -10.61 -2.98 7.44
CA HIS A 143 -10.80 -4.39 7.10
C HIS A 143 -10.67 -5.32 8.31
N LEU A 144 -10.06 -4.85 9.41
CA LEU A 144 -9.96 -5.60 10.65
C LEU A 144 -11.32 -5.73 11.33
N ALA A 145 -11.60 -6.88 11.92
CA ALA A 145 -12.86 -7.15 12.60
C ALA A 145 -13.14 -6.19 13.76
N GLY A 146 -12.11 -5.81 14.52
CA GLY A 146 -12.20 -4.83 15.61
C GLY A 146 -11.81 -3.41 15.22
N GLY A 147 -11.48 -3.18 13.94
CA GLY A 147 -11.15 -1.87 13.38
C GLY A 147 -9.90 -1.23 13.97
N ASP A 148 -9.87 0.08 13.94
CA ASP A 148 -8.76 0.90 14.43
C ASP A 148 -8.43 0.65 15.91
N ARG A 149 -9.46 0.46 16.72
CA ARG A 149 -9.31 0.19 18.17
C ARG A 149 -8.53 -1.11 18.42
N GLU A 150 -8.79 -2.16 17.66
CA GLU A 150 -8.10 -3.45 17.80
C GLU A 150 -6.65 -3.34 17.38
N LEU A 151 -6.37 -2.66 16.26
CA LEU A 151 -5.00 -2.42 15.82
C LEU A 151 -4.20 -1.69 16.90
N HIS A 152 -4.73 -0.59 17.43
CA HIS A 152 -4.06 0.17 18.48
C HIS A 152 -3.92 -0.63 19.81
N GLN A 153 -4.84 -1.55 20.08
CA GLN A 153 -4.68 -2.46 21.22
C GLN A 153 -3.50 -3.41 20.99
N TRP A 154 -3.40 -4.04 19.81
CA TRP A 154 -2.26 -4.89 19.49
C TRP A 154 -0.93 -4.13 19.51
N LEU A 155 -0.88 -2.90 19.00
CA LEU A 155 0.35 -2.09 19.10
C LEU A 155 0.81 -1.94 20.55
N ARG A 156 -0.10 -1.65 21.48
CA ARG A 156 0.21 -1.57 22.92
C ARG A 156 0.65 -2.91 23.51
N ASP A 157 -0.10 -3.97 23.20
CA ASP A 157 0.14 -5.31 23.77
C ASP A 157 1.52 -5.86 23.34
N TYR A 158 1.97 -5.51 22.13
CA TYR A 158 3.27 -5.91 21.59
C TYR A 158 4.37 -4.87 21.76
N GLY A 159 4.11 -3.75 22.46
CA GLY A 159 5.09 -2.69 22.70
C GLY A 159 5.62 -2.05 21.41
N ILE A 160 4.78 -1.94 20.39
CA ILE A 160 5.14 -1.33 19.11
C ILE A 160 4.81 0.15 19.17
N GLU A 161 5.84 0.97 19.23
CA GLU A 161 5.74 2.42 19.29
C GLU A 161 6.07 3.06 17.95
N PRO A 162 5.49 4.24 17.67
CA PRO A 162 5.85 5.00 16.47
C PRO A 162 7.34 5.35 16.45
N ALA A 163 7.94 5.28 15.28
CA ALA A 163 9.34 5.66 15.10
C ALA A 163 9.56 7.13 15.48
N LEU A 164 10.59 7.36 16.28
CA LEU A 164 10.99 8.72 16.63
C LEU A 164 11.50 9.45 15.39
N ARG A 165 11.00 10.66 15.17
CA ARG A 165 11.41 11.50 14.05
C ARG A 165 11.94 12.83 14.54
N LEU A 166 13.04 13.22 13.97
CA LEU A 166 13.52 14.59 14.10
C LEU A 166 12.64 15.51 13.23
N GLY A 167 12.27 16.66 13.75
CA GLY A 167 11.69 17.71 12.93
C GLY A 167 12.66 18.11 11.80
N ARG A 168 12.13 18.66 10.70
CA ARG A 168 12.91 18.96 9.48
C ARG A 168 14.20 19.75 9.80
N ARG A 169 14.09 20.81 10.62
CA ARG A 169 15.21 21.66 11.00
C ARG A 169 16.29 20.86 11.76
N GLN A 170 15.89 20.00 12.69
CA GLN A 170 16.79 19.16 13.47
C GLN A 170 17.45 18.08 12.59
N ALA A 171 16.67 17.49 11.69
CA ALA A 171 17.18 16.49 10.74
C ALA A 171 18.24 17.09 9.79
N GLU A 172 17.99 18.29 9.25
CA GLU A 172 18.94 19.02 8.41
C GLU A 172 20.22 19.38 9.18
N ALA A 173 20.08 19.87 10.42
CA ALA A 173 21.21 20.21 11.27
C ALA A 173 22.05 18.98 11.63
N PHE A 174 21.38 17.88 11.99
CA PHE A 174 22.03 16.62 12.33
C PHE A 174 22.74 15.99 11.13
N ALA A 175 22.13 16.03 9.95
CA ALA A 175 22.71 15.50 8.72
C ALA A 175 24.05 16.15 8.33
N ALA A 176 24.28 17.40 8.74
CA ALA A 176 25.52 18.11 8.47
C ALA A 176 26.65 17.85 9.50
N LEU A 177 26.35 17.20 10.63
CA LEU A 177 27.34 16.96 11.70
C LEU A 177 28.43 15.97 11.30
N PRO A 178 28.18 14.84 10.66
CA PRO A 178 29.21 13.90 10.24
C PRO A 178 30.33 14.54 9.42
N GLU A 179 29.95 15.35 8.42
CA GLU A 179 30.92 16.05 7.57
C GLU A 179 31.77 17.06 8.35
N LYS A 180 31.19 17.72 9.37
CA LYS A 180 31.86 18.74 10.16
C LYS A 180 32.75 18.17 11.26
N THR A 181 32.38 17.02 11.79
CA THR A 181 33.04 16.40 12.95
C THR A 181 33.96 15.25 12.59
N GLY A 182 33.82 14.67 11.40
CA GLY A 182 34.48 13.43 10.99
C GLY A 182 34.02 12.19 11.75
N ARG A 183 32.91 12.27 12.49
CA ARG A 183 32.36 11.18 13.28
C ARG A 183 31.20 10.50 12.60
N ASP A 184 30.97 9.23 12.92
CA ASP A 184 29.83 8.47 12.42
C ASP A 184 28.50 9.03 12.94
N ARG A 185 27.44 8.87 12.13
CA ARG A 185 26.09 9.35 12.46
C ARG A 185 25.54 8.68 13.72
N TYR A 186 25.80 7.39 13.90
CA TYR A 186 25.28 6.64 15.05
C TYR A 186 25.99 7.05 16.33
N GLU A 187 27.31 7.26 16.30
CA GLU A 187 28.09 7.80 17.45
C GLU A 187 27.57 9.16 17.90
N LEU A 188 27.22 10.03 16.92
CA LEU A 188 26.70 11.37 17.24
C LEU A 188 25.27 11.28 17.81
N LEU A 189 24.48 10.29 17.36
CA LEU A 189 23.13 10.06 17.90
C LEU A 189 23.19 9.54 19.33
N ASP A 190 24.03 8.54 19.57
CA ASP A 190 24.23 7.96 20.90
C ASP A 190 24.69 9.04 21.90
N GLU A 191 25.66 9.86 21.54
CA GLU A 191 26.10 11.00 22.35
C GLU A 191 24.96 11.98 22.65
N ALA A 192 24.16 12.33 21.66
CA ALA A 192 23.05 13.25 21.85
C ALA A 192 21.98 12.67 22.81
N VAL A 193 21.72 11.36 22.70
CA VAL A 193 20.78 10.66 23.58
C VAL A 193 21.34 10.58 25.01
N ASP A 194 22.61 10.25 25.18
CA ASP A 194 23.25 10.18 26.47
C ASP A 194 23.27 11.54 27.17
N ASP A 195 23.61 12.60 26.44
CA ASP A 195 23.57 13.98 26.95
C ASP A 195 22.15 14.38 27.41
N LEU A 196 21.13 13.95 26.66
CA LEU A 196 19.73 14.20 27.02
C LEU A 196 19.35 13.45 28.29
N ILE A 197 19.72 12.19 28.41
CA ILE A 197 19.47 11.35 29.59
C ILE A 197 20.14 11.96 30.81
N ASP A 198 21.42 12.33 30.70
CA ASP A 198 22.19 12.93 31.81
C ASP A 198 21.62 14.31 32.21
N LYS A 199 21.14 15.09 31.26
CA LYS A 199 20.45 16.34 31.56
C LYS A 199 19.23 16.11 32.44
N TYR A 200 18.39 15.14 32.10
CA TYR A 200 17.16 14.86 32.85
C TYR A 200 17.45 14.16 34.19
N ARG A 201 18.47 13.31 34.27
CA ARG A 201 18.93 12.76 35.56
C ARG A 201 19.34 13.87 36.53
N ARG A 202 20.07 14.88 36.06
CA ARG A 202 20.46 16.05 36.89
C ARG A 202 19.23 16.88 37.33
N MET A 203 18.14 16.83 36.59
CA MET A 203 16.86 17.47 36.94
C MET A 203 15.96 16.60 37.82
N GLY A 204 16.43 15.41 38.25
CA GLY A 204 15.69 14.50 39.12
C GLY A 204 14.65 13.61 38.40
N VAL A 205 14.69 13.57 37.09
CA VAL A 205 13.85 12.67 36.29
C VAL A 205 14.61 11.37 36.07
N GLN A 206 14.12 10.25 36.59
CA GLN A 206 14.69 8.94 36.30
C GLN A 206 14.12 8.40 35.00
N PRO A 207 14.95 8.06 34.00
CA PRO A 207 14.43 7.37 32.79
C PRO A 207 13.91 5.99 33.16
N ALA A 208 12.79 5.62 32.57
CA ALA A 208 12.20 4.29 32.74
C ALA A 208 13.20 3.23 32.21
N GLY A 209 13.62 2.29 33.07
CA GLY A 209 14.53 1.21 32.67
C GLY A 209 15.84 1.14 33.45
N ASP A 210 16.21 2.16 34.23
CA ASP A 210 17.42 2.14 35.09
C ASP A 210 17.14 1.43 36.44
N SER A 211 16.55 0.23 36.39
CA SER A 211 16.57 -0.70 37.50
C SER A 211 17.96 -1.32 37.52
N GLY A 212 18.90 -0.67 38.24
CA GLY A 212 20.23 -1.19 38.48
C GLY A 212 20.21 -2.65 38.92
N PRO A 213 21.33 -3.37 38.80
CA PRO A 213 21.40 -4.80 39.07
C PRO A 213 20.85 -5.07 40.48
N LYS A 214 19.77 -5.82 40.56
CA LYS A 214 19.32 -6.38 41.85
C LYS A 214 20.47 -7.25 42.37
N ARG A 215 21.13 -6.78 43.44
CA ARG A 215 22.10 -7.55 44.22
C ARG A 215 21.41 -8.76 44.87
#